data_5eaa6a9a35413b0131c5a86d9c6c5dd9
#
_entry.id   5eaa6a9a35413b0131c5a86d9c6c5dd9
#
_cell.length_a   1.000
_cell.length_b   1.000
_cell.length_c   1.000
_cell.angle_alpha   90.00
_cell.angle_beta   90.00
_cell.angle_gamma   90.00
#
_symmetry.space_group_name_H-M   'P 1'
#
loop_
_entity.id
_entity.type
_entity.pdbx_description
1 polymer ?
#
loop_
_entity_poly.entity_id
_entity_poly.type
_entity_poly.pdbx_seq_one_letter_code
_entity_poly.pdbx_strand_id
1 'polypeptide(L)'
;AQTLDLLVKENVRQFTVAIDHLVSVNIGLDTLKQLDAASAGGDIILRANKVDALRSTEAKVAIETRPAYDLSLVYLSGGKETPITSLNGHTISVRLSYTPAKGEQTGNLYAVYVDDVGKVEWITKSSYDASLKAVVFETGHFSVYGVGYKNPAPAFTDIHNHWAADNILFAASRGLLSGTSDTTFSPNTGMTRGMFVTALGRLAGINPDSYKTGKFTDVK
;
A
#
# COMPACT_ATOMS: atom_id res chain seq x y z
N ALA A 1 22.48 8.97 13.59
CA ALA A 1 22.93 10.23 13.04
C ALA A 1 23.99 10.03 11.94
N GLN A 2 25.21 9.55 12.26
CA GLN A 2 26.32 9.43 11.30
C GLN A 2 25.99 8.65 10.02
N THR A 3 25.23 7.54 10.14
CA THR A 3 24.85 6.74 8.97
C THR A 3 23.87 7.50 8.06
N LEU A 4 22.91 8.21 8.64
CA LEU A 4 21.91 8.97 7.87
C LEU A 4 22.58 10.15 7.14
N ASP A 5 23.44 10.92 7.83
CA ASP A 5 24.24 12.01 7.23
C ASP A 5 25.10 11.50 6.05
N LEU A 6 25.74 10.34 6.21
CA LEU A 6 26.51 9.71 5.15
C LEU A 6 25.64 9.32 3.96
N LEU A 7 24.48 8.69 4.18
CA LEU A 7 23.54 8.30 3.12
C LEU A 7 23.09 9.52 2.30
N VAL A 8 22.78 10.63 2.97
CA VAL A 8 22.38 11.89 2.33
C VAL A 8 23.55 12.51 1.56
N LYS A 9 24.74 12.56 2.16
CA LYS A 9 25.96 13.12 1.55
C LYS A 9 26.38 12.37 0.29
N GLU A 10 26.32 11.04 0.32
CA GLU A 10 26.66 10.17 -0.81
C GLU A 10 25.51 10.05 -1.83
N ASN A 11 24.40 10.77 -1.65
CA ASN A 11 23.22 10.75 -2.52
C ASN A 11 22.69 9.33 -2.76
N VAL A 12 22.61 8.52 -1.71
CA VAL A 12 22.07 7.16 -1.78
C VAL A 12 20.61 7.23 -2.19
N ARG A 13 20.27 6.70 -3.36
CA ARG A 13 18.93 6.84 -3.95
C ARG A 13 17.85 6.12 -3.13
N GLN A 14 18.21 4.98 -2.56
CA GLN A 14 17.29 4.16 -1.76
C GLN A 14 18.06 3.46 -0.65
N PHE A 15 17.47 3.43 0.53
CA PHE A 15 18.00 2.72 1.69
C PHE A 15 16.90 1.83 2.28
N THR A 16 17.20 0.54 2.44
CA THR A 16 16.25 -0.43 2.98
C THR A 16 16.67 -0.87 4.37
N VAL A 17 15.74 -0.78 5.30
CA VAL A 17 15.85 -1.35 6.65
C VAL A 17 14.94 -2.56 6.75
N ALA A 18 15.49 -3.71 7.10
CA ALA A 18 14.72 -4.93 7.35
C ALA A 18 14.72 -5.24 8.86
N ILE A 19 13.54 -5.58 9.38
CA ILE A 19 13.32 -5.93 10.78
C ILE A 19 12.86 -7.38 10.84
N ASP A 20 13.71 -8.25 11.34
CA ASP A 20 13.47 -9.70 11.60
C ASP A 20 12.82 -10.47 10.43
N HIS A 21 13.09 -10.08 9.19
CA HIS A 21 12.45 -10.63 7.98
C HIS A 21 10.91 -10.49 7.95
N LEU A 22 10.33 -9.75 8.88
CA LEU A 22 8.89 -9.56 9.02
C LEU A 22 8.40 -8.30 8.31
N VAL A 23 9.15 -7.23 8.48
CA VAL A 23 8.88 -5.93 7.90
C VAL A 23 10.14 -5.39 7.26
N SER A 24 10.04 -4.80 6.08
CA SER A 24 11.11 -3.97 5.55
C SER A 24 10.56 -2.63 5.06
N VAL A 25 11.36 -1.60 5.25
CA VAL A 25 11.04 -0.22 4.87
C VAL A 25 12.09 0.27 3.91
N ASN A 26 11.68 0.70 2.74
CA ASN A 26 12.54 1.33 1.74
C ASN A 26 12.31 2.84 1.76
N ILE A 27 13.38 3.61 1.93
CA ILE A 27 13.38 5.05 2.10
C ILE A 27 14.13 5.67 0.93
N GLY A 28 13.45 6.53 0.16
CA GLY A 28 14.06 7.28 -0.94
C GLY A 28 14.92 8.45 -0.46
N LEU A 29 15.79 8.96 -1.33
CA LEU A 29 16.73 10.03 -1.00
C LEU A 29 16.05 11.29 -0.43
N ASP A 30 14.94 11.72 -1.02
CA ASP A 30 14.25 12.94 -0.57
C ASP A 30 13.66 12.76 0.84
N THR A 31 13.13 11.57 1.14
CA THR A 31 12.69 11.21 2.49
C THR A 31 13.87 11.10 3.47
N LEU A 32 15.03 10.55 3.02
CA LEU A 32 16.24 10.53 3.84
C LEU A 32 16.71 11.96 4.21
N LYS A 33 16.73 12.89 3.25
CA LYS A 33 17.04 14.31 3.50
C LYS A 33 16.08 14.95 4.49
N GLN A 34 14.80 14.67 4.36
CA GLN A 34 13.78 15.19 5.26
C GLN A 34 13.96 14.63 6.69
N LEU A 35 14.24 13.33 6.82
CA LEU A 35 14.51 12.70 8.11
C LEU A 35 15.79 13.22 8.76
N ASP A 36 16.84 13.43 7.97
CA ASP A 36 18.11 14.01 8.44
C ASP A 36 17.89 15.41 9.01
N ALA A 37 17.20 16.26 8.26
CA ALA A 37 16.85 17.60 8.71
C ALA A 37 15.98 17.59 9.98
N ALA A 38 15.01 16.67 10.08
CA ALA A 38 14.13 16.54 11.24
C ALA A 38 14.82 15.99 12.48
N SER A 39 15.86 15.16 12.29
CA SER A 39 16.58 14.52 13.41
C SER A 39 17.47 15.49 14.19
N ALA A 40 17.81 16.64 13.59
CA ALA A 40 18.74 17.62 14.16
C ALA A 40 20.05 16.99 14.70
N GLY A 41 20.57 15.98 13.98
CA GLY A 41 21.76 15.23 14.38
C GLY A 41 21.51 14.12 15.40
N GLY A 42 20.25 13.83 15.76
CA GLY A 42 19.88 12.69 16.60
C GLY A 42 19.85 11.37 15.82
N ASP A 43 19.80 10.25 16.55
CA ASP A 43 19.64 8.94 15.94
C ASP A 43 18.18 8.69 15.55
N ILE A 44 17.96 8.12 14.37
CA ILE A 44 16.64 7.68 13.92
C ILE A 44 16.46 6.21 14.32
N ILE A 45 15.36 5.91 15.00
CA ILE A 45 14.99 4.56 15.44
C ILE A 45 13.68 4.18 14.78
N LEU A 46 13.71 3.17 13.92
CA LEU A 46 12.53 2.53 13.32
C LEU A 46 12.17 1.29 14.16
N ARG A 47 10.91 1.18 14.54
CA ARG A 47 10.38 0.00 15.25
C ARG A 47 9.23 -0.62 14.47
N ALA A 48 9.14 -1.93 14.53
CA ALA A 48 8.00 -2.70 14.06
C ALA A 48 7.64 -3.72 15.15
N ASN A 49 6.58 -3.45 15.89
CA ASN A 49 6.11 -4.32 16.96
C ASN A 49 4.93 -5.15 16.43
N LYS A 50 4.99 -6.48 16.56
CA LYS A 50 3.87 -7.33 16.19
C LYS A 50 2.65 -6.99 17.04
N VAL A 51 1.49 -6.87 16.41
CA VAL A 51 0.21 -6.64 17.08
C VAL A 51 -0.48 -7.98 17.27
N ASP A 52 -0.48 -8.49 18.50
CA ASP A 52 -1.10 -9.78 18.82
C ASP A 52 -2.62 -9.66 19.10
N ALA A 53 -3.10 -8.48 19.42
CA ALA A 53 -4.51 -8.23 19.71
C ALA A 53 -5.01 -6.94 19.04
N LEU A 54 -5.81 -7.10 17.99
CA LEU A 54 -6.48 -6.00 17.32
C LEU A 54 -7.64 -5.48 18.18
N ARG A 55 -7.74 -4.15 18.31
CA ARG A 55 -8.68 -3.51 19.25
C ARG A 55 -10.13 -3.52 18.77
N SER A 56 -10.36 -3.34 17.46
CA SER A 56 -11.71 -3.23 16.89
C SER A 56 -12.17 -4.53 16.22
N THR A 57 -13.48 -4.71 16.14
CA THR A 57 -14.09 -5.79 15.37
C THR A 57 -13.80 -5.65 13.88
N GLU A 58 -13.78 -4.41 13.36
CA GLU A 58 -13.48 -4.13 11.96
C GLU A 58 -12.07 -4.59 11.60
N ALA A 59 -11.07 -4.24 12.40
CA ALA A 59 -9.69 -4.68 12.20
C ALA A 59 -9.54 -6.21 12.32
N LYS A 60 -10.25 -6.85 13.27
CA LYS A 60 -10.25 -8.31 13.41
C LYS A 60 -10.81 -9.00 12.17
N VAL A 61 -11.88 -8.46 11.58
CA VAL A 61 -12.49 -9.01 10.36
C VAL A 61 -11.60 -8.77 9.14
N ALA A 62 -10.98 -7.59 9.01
CA ALA A 62 -10.14 -7.26 7.86
C ALA A 62 -8.83 -8.07 7.83
N ILE A 63 -8.21 -8.27 8.98
CA ILE A 63 -6.89 -8.89 9.13
C ILE A 63 -7.00 -10.38 9.48
N GLU A 64 -7.98 -10.78 10.29
CA GLU A 64 -8.17 -12.14 10.81
C GLU A 64 -6.89 -12.67 11.50
N THR A 65 -6.30 -13.74 10.97
CA THR A 65 -5.06 -14.37 11.47
C THR A 65 -3.80 -13.87 10.79
N ARG A 66 -3.92 -12.92 9.86
CA ARG A 66 -2.78 -12.38 9.11
C ARG A 66 -1.97 -11.42 9.95
N PRO A 67 -0.70 -11.18 9.61
CA PRO A 67 0.16 -10.34 10.42
C PRO A 67 -0.28 -8.87 10.43
N ALA A 68 -0.10 -8.23 11.59
CA ALA A 68 -0.18 -6.79 11.75
C ALA A 68 1.00 -6.30 12.60
N TYR A 69 1.48 -5.09 12.31
CA TYR A 69 2.61 -4.48 12.98
C TYR A 69 2.32 -3.02 13.30
N ASP A 70 2.67 -2.61 14.51
CA ASP A 70 2.75 -1.21 14.91
C ASP A 70 4.11 -0.67 14.50
N LEU A 71 4.11 0.18 13.48
CA LEU A 71 5.30 0.84 12.96
C LEU A 71 5.44 2.20 13.61
N SER A 72 6.60 2.46 14.17
CA SER A 72 6.91 3.77 14.74
C SER A 72 8.31 4.24 14.34
N LEU A 73 8.44 5.54 14.16
CA LEU A 73 9.70 6.21 13.88
C LEU A 73 9.91 7.31 14.92
N VAL A 74 11.06 7.30 15.55
CA VAL A 74 11.42 8.33 16.51
C VAL A 74 12.84 8.83 16.23
N TYR A 75 13.13 10.06 16.59
CA TYR A 75 14.51 10.50 16.73
C TYR A 75 14.91 10.59 18.20
N LEU A 76 16.14 10.17 18.48
CA LEU A 76 16.73 10.18 19.82
C LEU A 76 17.79 11.27 19.89
N SER A 77 17.56 12.25 20.75
CA SER A 77 18.53 13.33 21.01
C SER A 77 18.63 13.60 22.50
N GLY A 78 19.84 13.60 23.03
CA GLY A 78 20.08 13.83 24.45
C GLY A 78 19.37 12.83 25.39
N GLY A 79 19.16 11.60 24.94
CA GLY A 79 18.43 10.56 25.71
C GLY A 79 16.90 10.69 25.68
N LYS A 80 16.37 11.68 24.93
CA LYS A 80 14.92 11.87 24.75
C LYS A 80 14.47 11.39 23.38
N GLU A 81 13.43 10.56 23.36
CA GLU A 81 12.76 10.15 22.13
C GLU A 81 11.67 11.15 21.73
N THR A 82 11.63 11.51 20.48
CA THR A 82 10.57 12.34 19.90
C THR A 82 9.97 11.63 18.69
N PRO A 83 8.64 11.37 18.68
CA PRO A 83 7.99 10.69 17.57
C PRO A 83 8.06 11.51 16.27
N ILE A 84 8.28 10.82 15.15
CA ILE A 84 8.10 11.34 13.80
C ILE A 84 6.77 10.76 13.29
N THR A 85 5.71 11.54 13.36
CA THR A 85 4.34 11.08 13.02
C THR A 85 3.99 11.32 11.56
N SER A 86 4.72 12.21 10.86
CA SER A 86 4.48 12.55 9.47
C SER A 86 5.79 12.73 8.72
N LEU A 87 5.80 12.33 7.47
CA LEU A 87 6.91 12.54 6.53
C LEU A 87 6.74 13.79 5.67
N ASN A 88 5.86 14.73 6.05
CA ASN A 88 5.68 16.04 5.43
C ASN A 88 5.49 15.98 3.89
N GLY A 89 4.64 15.06 3.44
CA GLY A 89 4.35 14.88 2.02
C GLY A 89 5.28 13.88 1.31
N HIS A 90 6.33 13.41 1.97
CA HIS A 90 7.15 12.31 1.46
C HIS A 90 6.56 10.96 1.85
N THR A 91 6.96 9.89 1.15
CA THR A 91 6.52 8.52 1.41
C THR A 91 7.70 7.59 1.61
N ILE A 92 7.40 6.46 2.24
CA ILE A 92 8.24 5.28 2.33
C ILE A 92 7.50 4.10 1.72
N SER A 93 8.24 3.15 1.15
CA SER A 93 7.66 1.88 0.73
C SER A 93 7.84 0.86 1.84
N VAL A 94 6.73 0.26 2.27
CA VAL A 94 6.69 -0.75 3.33
C VAL A 94 6.36 -2.10 2.72
N ARG A 95 7.01 -3.15 3.22
CA ARG A 95 6.78 -4.55 2.86
C ARG A 95 6.45 -5.32 4.12
N LEU A 96 5.29 -5.94 4.16
CA LEU A 96 4.89 -6.86 5.21
C LEU A 96 5.04 -8.28 4.68
N SER A 97 5.97 -9.04 5.23
CA SER A 97 6.20 -10.44 4.83
C SER A 97 4.96 -11.28 5.08
N TYR A 98 4.51 -11.98 4.05
CA TYR A 98 3.34 -12.84 4.14
C TYR A 98 3.41 -13.97 3.09
N THR A 99 3.10 -15.17 3.52
CA THR A 99 2.87 -16.29 2.61
C THR A 99 1.37 -16.56 2.56
N PRO A 100 0.72 -16.41 1.40
CA PRO A 100 -0.71 -16.63 1.29
C PRO A 100 -1.13 -18.00 1.78
N ALA A 101 -2.21 -18.08 2.54
CA ALA A 101 -2.79 -19.33 2.98
C ALA A 101 -3.41 -20.10 1.80
N LYS A 102 -3.63 -21.41 1.98
CA LYS A 102 -4.24 -22.23 0.94
C LYS A 102 -5.64 -21.70 0.57
N GLY A 103 -5.82 -21.37 -0.69
CA GLY A 103 -7.07 -20.81 -1.23
C GLY A 103 -7.13 -19.30 -1.27
N GLU A 104 -6.16 -18.60 -0.69
CA GLU A 104 -6.07 -17.15 -0.85
C GLU A 104 -5.54 -16.78 -2.24
N GLN A 105 -6.24 -15.88 -2.89
CA GLN A 105 -5.81 -15.29 -4.16
C GLN A 105 -5.00 -14.03 -3.88
N THR A 106 -3.81 -13.94 -4.45
CA THR A 106 -2.88 -12.83 -4.20
C THR A 106 -3.44 -11.47 -4.61
N GLY A 107 -4.30 -11.42 -5.62
CA GLY A 107 -5.01 -10.22 -6.05
C GLY A 107 -5.95 -9.62 -5.00
N ASN A 108 -6.35 -10.40 -3.99
CA ASN A 108 -7.25 -9.99 -2.92
C ASN A 108 -6.55 -9.61 -1.62
N LEU A 109 -5.22 -9.70 -1.62
CA LEU A 109 -4.39 -9.24 -0.51
C LEU A 109 -4.17 -7.74 -0.60
N TYR A 110 -4.35 -7.07 0.53
CA TYR A 110 -4.15 -5.64 0.68
C TYR A 110 -3.29 -5.35 1.89
N ALA A 111 -2.59 -4.23 1.87
CA ALA A 111 -2.24 -3.60 3.12
C ALA A 111 -3.48 -2.87 3.67
N VAL A 112 -3.66 -2.95 4.97
CA VAL A 112 -4.67 -2.19 5.70
C VAL A 112 -4.00 -1.34 6.77
N TYR A 113 -4.44 -0.12 6.90
CA TYR A 113 -4.11 0.79 7.97
C TYR A 113 -5.20 0.69 9.05
N VAL A 114 -4.80 0.67 10.30
CA VAL A 114 -5.70 0.71 11.45
C VAL A 114 -5.35 1.93 12.29
N ASP A 115 -6.30 2.84 12.44
CA ASP A 115 -6.11 4.05 13.25
C ASP A 115 -6.20 3.79 14.76
N ASP A 116 -5.97 4.84 15.54
CA ASP A 116 -5.96 4.77 17.02
C ASP A 116 -7.32 4.39 17.63
N VAL A 117 -8.43 4.62 16.90
CA VAL A 117 -9.78 4.22 17.33
C VAL A 117 -10.18 2.85 16.76
N GLY A 118 -9.32 2.23 15.95
CA GLY A 118 -9.52 0.89 15.39
C GLY A 118 -10.29 0.86 14.07
N LYS A 119 -10.51 2.01 13.42
CA LYS A 119 -11.08 2.08 12.07
C LYS A 119 -10.08 1.57 11.05
N VAL A 120 -10.57 0.86 10.05
CA VAL A 120 -9.76 0.25 8.99
C VAL A 120 -9.84 1.06 7.70
N GLU A 121 -8.68 1.35 7.13
CA GLU A 121 -8.55 1.86 5.77
C GLU A 121 -7.83 0.83 4.90
N TRP A 122 -8.46 0.44 3.79
CA TRP A 122 -7.89 -0.45 2.80
C TRP A 122 -7.01 0.33 1.83
N ILE A 123 -5.70 0.05 1.85
CA ILE A 123 -4.74 0.74 0.98
C ILE A 123 -4.86 0.15 -0.43
N THR A 124 -5.68 0.78 -1.26
CA THR A 124 -5.99 0.29 -2.62
C THR A 124 -4.78 0.25 -3.54
N LYS A 125 -3.75 1.07 -3.29
CA LYS A 125 -2.47 1.07 -4.02
C LYS A 125 -1.47 0.04 -3.48
N SER A 126 -1.89 -0.89 -2.63
CA SER A 126 -1.06 -2.01 -2.18
C SER A 126 -1.17 -3.20 -3.12
N SER A 127 -0.15 -4.06 -3.14
CA SER A 127 -0.15 -5.30 -3.91
C SER A 127 0.69 -6.38 -3.23
N TYR A 128 0.39 -7.64 -3.53
CA TYR A 128 1.25 -8.75 -3.16
C TYR A 128 2.35 -8.95 -4.21
N ASP A 129 3.59 -8.92 -3.78
CA ASP A 129 4.76 -9.25 -4.60
C ASP A 129 5.19 -10.69 -4.32
N ALA A 130 5.01 -11.58 -5.30
CA ALA A 130 5.31 -12.99 -5.17
C ALA A 130 6.83 -13.27 -5.06
N SER A 131 7.67 -12.42 -5.65
CA SER A 131 9.13 -12.56 -5.59
C SER A 131 9.67 -12.21 -4.20
N LEU A 132 9.06 -11.23 -3.55
CA LEU A 132 9.40 -10.78 -2.20
C LEU A 132 8.62 -11.54 -1.12
N LYS A 133 7.58 -12.28 -1.48
CA LYS A 133 6.60 -12.90 -0.56
C LYS A 133 6.08 -11.88 0.46
N ALA A 134 5.64 -10.75 -0.01
CA ALA A 134 5.24 -9.62 0.82
C ALA A 134 4.09 -8.82 0.22
N VAL A 135 3.27 -8.23 1.07
CA VAL A 135 2.36 -7.15 0.69
C VAL A 135 3.14 -5.84 0.72
N VAL A 136 3.15 -5.13 -0.41
CA VAL A 136 3.90 -3.88 -0.62
C VAL A 136 2.96 -2.71 -0.75
N PHE A 137 3.27 -1.60 -0.09
CA PHE A 137 2.51 -0.35 -0.16
C PHE A 137 3.38 0.86 0.16
N GLU A 138 2.87 2.04 -0.12
CA GLU A 138 3.49 3.31 0.27
C GLU A 138 2.67 4.01 1.35
N THR A 139 3.37 4.67 2.28
CA THR A 139 2.74 5.47 3.33
C THR A 139 3.58 6.71 3.67
N GLY A 140 2.92 7.79 4.09
CA GLY A 140 3.54 9.02 4.58
C GLY A 140 3.53 9.17 6.11
N HIS A 141 3.06 8.15 6.85
CA HIS A 141 2.97 8.17 8.32
C HIS A 141 3.23 6.78 8.92
N PHE A 142 3.47 6.76 10.22
CA PHE A 142 3.71 5.55 11.00
C PHE A 142 2.49 5.24 11.87
N SER A 143 2.07 3.99 11.89
CA SER A 143 0.90 3.50 12.62
C SER A 143 0.81 1.97 12.56
N VAL A 144 -0.36 1.42 12.88
CA VAL A 144 -0.63 -0.01 12.74
C VAL A 144 -1.00 -0.33 11.30
N TYR A 145 -0.23 -1.24 10.70
CA TYR A 145 -0.48 -1.80 9.37
C TYR A 145 -0.56 -3.32 9.43
N GLY A 146 -1.47 -3.89 8.68
CA GLY A 146 -1.64 -5.34 8.59
C GLY A 146 -1.87 -5.83 7.17
N VAL A 147 -1.81 -7.15 7.01
CA VAL A 147 -2.23 -7.80 5.78
C VAL A 147 -3.71 -8.11 5.88
N GLY A 148 -4.50 -7.50 5.03
CA GLY A 148 -5.93 -7.76 4.90
C GLY A 148 -6.24 -8.63 3.68
N TYR A 149 -7.37 -9.34 3.75
CA TYR A 149 -7.90 -10.11 2.63
C TYR A 149 -9.34 -9.70 2.38
N LYS A 150 -9.60 -9.23 1.17
CA LYS A 150 -10.93 -8.82 0.77
C LYS A 150 -11.44 -9.80 -0.26
N ASN A 151 -12.44 -10.59 0.13
CA ASN A 151 -13.05 -11.52 -0.80
C ASN A 151 -13.66 -10.73 -1.97
N PRO A 152 -13.32 -11.05 -3.23
CA PRO A 152 -13.75 -10.22 -4.33
C PRO A 152 -15.27 -10.34 -4.52
N ALA A 153 -15.87 -9.21 -4.71
CA ALA A 153 -17.01 -9.13 -5.59
C ALA A 153 -16.52 -8.31 -6.79
N PRO A 154 -16.80 -8.66 -8.00
CA PRO A 154 -17.72 -9.66 -8.46
C PRO A 154 -17.03 -11.01 -8.75
N ALA A 155 -17.80 -12.09 -8.63
CA ALA A 155 -17.39 -13.42 -9.08
C ALA A 155 -17.55 -13.51 -10.61
N PHE A 156 -16.52 -13.18 -11.36
CA PHE A 156 -16.56 -13.34 -12.82
C PHE A 156 -16.47 -14.82 -13.19
N THR A 157 -17.47 -15.32 -13.91
CA THR A 157 -17.59 -16.72 -14.30
C THR A 157 -16.70 -17.09 -15.49
N ASP A 158 -16.32 -16.11 -16.29
CA ASP A 158 -15.60 -16.26 -17.55
C ASP A 158 -14.06 -16.16 -17.43
N ILE A 159 -13.53 -16.04 -16.21
CA ILE A 159 -12.08 -15.94 -15.96
C ILE A 159 -11.51 -17.20 -15.29
N HIS A 160 -12.30 -18.21 -15.01
CA HIS A 160 -11.98 -19.33 -14.12
C HIS A 160 -10.68 -20.08 -14.44
N ASN A 161 -10.33 -20.21 -15.73
CA ASN A 161 -9.10 -20.83 -16.19
C ASN A 161 -8.31 -19.88 -17.10
N HIS A 162 -8.54 -18.58 -16.99
CA HIS A 162 -7.85 -17.59 -17.80
C HIS A 162 -6.48 -17.27 -17.19
N TRP A 163 -5.45 -17.20 -18.01
CA TRP A 163 -4.07 -16.93 -17.56
C TRP A 163 -3.93 -15.62 -16.79
N ALA A 164 -4.78 -14.62 -17.07
CA ALA A 164 -4.78 -13.32 -16.42
C ALA A 164 -5.78 -13.22 -15.25
N ALA A 165 -6.36 -14.33 -14.76
CA ALA A 165 -7.41 -14.30 -13.74
C ALA A 165 -7.01 -13.47 -12.51
N ASP A 166 -5.82 -13.68 -11.95
CA ASP A 166 -5.32 -12.92 -10.79
C ASP A 166 -5.16 -11.42 -11.08
N ASN A 167 -4.68 -11.07 -12.28
CA ASN A 167 -4.54 -9.67 -12.69
C ASN A 167 -5.90 -9.00 -12.88
N ILE A 168 -6.89 -9.72 -13.41
CA ILE A 168 -8.26 -9.25 -13.59
C ILE A 168 -8.89 -9.00 -12.22
N LEU A 169 -8.81 -9.96 -11.31
CA LEU A 169 -9.31 -9.83 -9.95
C LEU A 169 -8.62 -8.67 -9.21
N PHE A 170 -7.31 -8.53 -9.37
CA PHE A 170 -6.57 -7.39 -8.84
C PHE A 170 -7.12 -6.06 -9.35
N ALA A 171 -7.26 -5.90 -10.66
CA ALA A 171 -7.72 -4.66 -11.26
C ALA A 171 -9.19 -4.34 -10.90
N ALA A 172 -10.06 -5.36 -10.90
CA ALA A 172 -11.46 -5.20 -10.60
C ALA A 172 -11.70 -4.90 -9.10
N SER A 173 -11.02 -5.62 -8.20
CA SER A 173 -11.16 -5.41 -6.76
C SER A 173 -10.70 -4.01 -6.30
N ARG A 174 -9.84 -3.37 -7.09
CA ARG A 174 -9.36 -2.00 -6.86
C ARG A 174 -10.11 -0.94 -7.66
N GLY A 175 -11.18 -1.35 -8.35
CA GLY A 175 -12.00 -0.45 -9.15
C GLY A 175 -11.29 0.15 -10.37
N LEU A 176 -10.12 -0.38 -10.77
CA LEU A 176 -9.39 0.09 -11.95
C LEU A 176 -10.11 -0.28 -13.24
N LEU A 177 -10.58 -1.52 -13.30
CA LEU A 177 -11.39 -2.04 -14.39
C LEU A 177 -12.72 -2.56 -13.85
N SER A 178 -13.74 -2.52 -14.68
CA SER A 178 -15.04 -3.11 -14.38
C SER A 178 -15.31 -4.26 -15.35
N GLY A 179 -16.13 -5.23 -14.93
CA GLY A 179 -16.66 -6.24 -15.84
C GLY A 179 -17.53 -5.64 -16.93
N THR A 180 -17.82 -6.42 -17.97
CA THR A 180 -18.80 -6.11 -18.99
C THR A 180 -20.24 -6.36 -18.52
N SER A 181 -20.38 -7.14 -17.43
CA SER A 181 -21.60 -7.33 -16.65
C SER A 181 -21.25 -7.61 -15.18
N ASP A 182 -22.24 -7.82 -14.33
CA ASP A 182 -22.04 -8.16 -12.91
C ASP A 182 -21.30 -9.50 -12.72
N THR A 183 -21.35 -10.40 -13.69
CA THR A 183 -20.77 -11.74 -13.60
C THR A 183 -19.76 -12.08 -14.70
N THR A 184 -19.49 -11.17 -15.63
CA THR A 184 -18.54 -11.40 -16.73
C THR A 184 -17.55 -10.25 -16.86
N PHE A 185 -16.30 -10.59 -17.11
CA PHE A 185 -15.23 -9.62 -17.37
C PHE A 185 -14.94 -9.45 -18.86
N SER A 186 -15.18 -10.49 -19.65
CA SER A 186 -14.88 -10.57 -21.09
C SER A 186 -13.39 -10.39 -21.43
N PRO A 187 -12.49 -11.22 -20.85
CA PRO A 187 -11.05 -10.98 -20.88
C PRO A 187 -10.43 -11.01 -22.28
N ASN A 188 -11.08 -11.67 -23.24
CA ASN A 188 -10.62 -11.78 -24.63
C ASN A 188 -11.21 -10.70 -25.56
N THR A 189 -12.00 -9.77 -25.01
CA THR A 189 -12.57 -8.67 -25.80
C THR A 189 -11.57 -7.52 -25.86
N GLY A 190 -11.43 -6.90 -27.04
CA GLY A 190 -10.53 -5.77 -27.23
C GLY A 190 -10.92 -4.57 -26.37
N MET A 191 -9.95 -3.99 -25.67
CA MET A 191 -10.15 -2.78 -24.89
C MET A 191 -10.24 -1.55 -25.80
N THR A 192 -11.25 -0.71 -25.59
CA THR A 192 -11.35 0.56 -26.30
C THR A 192 -10.39 1.61 -25.70
N ARG A 193 -10.08 2.66 -26.49
CA ARG A 193 -9.27 3.80 -25.99
C ARG A 193 -9.92 4.46 -24.76
N GLY A 194 -11.26 4.60 -24.76
CA GLY A 194 -12.00 5.16 -23.63
C GLY A 194 -11.84 4.32 -22.37
N MET A 195 -11.97 3.00 -22.46
CA MET A 195 -11.76 2.11 -21.31
C MET A 195 -10.34 2.22 -20.75
N PHE A 196 -9.33 2.29 -21.61
CA PHE A 196 -7.94 2.42 -21.21
C PHE A 196 -7.69 3.75 -20.48
N VAL A 197 -8.14 4.87 -21.05
CA VAL A 197 -7.98 6.21 -20.41
C VAL A 197 -8.74 6.28 -19.09
N THR A 198 -9.93 5.69 -19.00
CA THR A 198 -10.69 5.60 -17.76
C THR A 198 -9.91 4.84 -16.68
N ALA A 199 -9.30 3.70 -17.04
CA ALA A 199 -8.48 2.94 -16.10
C ALA A 199 -7.26 3.73 -15.62
N LEU A 200 -6.59 4.47 -16.51
CA LEU A 200 -5.47 5.37 -16.16
C LEU A 200 -5.93 6.50 -15.23
N GLY A 201 -7.09 7.11 -15.49
CA GLY A 201 -7.66 8.15 -14.63
C GLY A 201 -7.94 7.64 -13.23
N ARG A 202 -8.52 6.44 -13.11
CA ARG A 202 -8.76 5.76 -11.82
C ARG A 202 -7.45 5.44 -11.09
N LEU A 203 -6.45 4.95 -11.81
CA LEU A 203 -5.13 4.66 -11.25
C LEU A 203 -4.44 5.93 -10.74
N ALA A 204 -4.58 7.05 -11.45
CA ALA A 204 -4.07 8.36 -11.06
C ALA A 204 -4.89 9.03 -9.93
N GLY A 205 -6.04 8.44 -9.55
CA GLY A 205 -6.92 9.02 -8.53
C GLY A 205 -7.62 10.31 -8.98
N ILE A 206 -7.83 10.46 -10.29
CA ILE A 206 -8.51 11.64 -10.86
C ILE A 206 -10.00 11.58 -10.48
N ASN A 207 -10.49 12.65 -9.87
CA ASN A 207 -11.92 12.81 -9.63
C ASN A 207 -12.61 13.27 -10.92
N PRO A 208 -13.48 12.44 -11.56
CA PRO A 208 -14.16 12.81 -12.80
C PRO A 208 -15.09 14.02 -12.63
N ASP A 209 -15.59 14.26 -11.42
CA ASP A 209 -16.47 15.39 -11.14
C ASP A 209 -15.80 16.76 -11.30
N SER A 210 -14.47 16.79 -11.22
CA SER A 210 -13.67 18.00 -11.46
C SER A 210 -13.57 18.39 -12.94
N TYR A 211 -14.03 17.54 -13.86
CA TYR A 211 -13.86 17.66 -15.32
C TYR A 211 -15.17 17.55 -16.10
N LYS A 212 -16.29 18.03 -15.52
CA LYS A 212 -17.62 17.92 -16.14
C LYS A 212 -17.82 18.76 -17.39
N THR A 213 -16.95 19.74 -17.65
CA THR A 213 -17.03 20.59 -18.84
C THR A 213 -15.95 20.18 -19.83
N GLY A 214 -16.34 19.40 -20.83
CA GLY A 214 -15.47 19.06 -21.96
C GLY A 214 -15.27 20.25 -22.90
N LYS A 215 -14.07 20.39 -23.49
CA LYS A 215 -13.79 21.32 -24.59
C LYS A 215 -14.32 20.83 -25.94
N PHE A 216 -14.80 19.59 -26.01
CA PHE A 216 -15.26 18.93 -27.22
C PHE A 216 -16.79 18.93 -27.26
N THR A 217 -17.36 19.42 -28.36
CA THR A 217 -18.80 19.55 -28.54
C THR A 217 -19.49 18.24 -29.00
N ASP A 218 -18.70 17.28 -29.44
CA ASP A 218 -19.11 15.97 -29.96
C ASP A 218 -19.01 14.84 -28.93
N VAL A 219 -18.52 15.13 -27.71
CA VAL A 219 -18.48 14.19 -26.57
C VAL A 219 -19.58 14.57 -25.58
N LYS A 220 -20.58 13.68 -25.44
CA LYS A 220 -21.69 13.82 -24.51
C LYS A 220 -21.40 13.08 -23.20
#